data_67c9ba2ad4230da5688a93ebc4d4cdbd
#
_entry.id   67c9ba2ad4230da5688a93ebc4d4cdbd
#
_cell.length_a   1.000
_cell.length_b   1.000
_cell.length_c   1.000
_cell.angle_alpha   90.00
_cell.angle_beta   90.00
_cell.angle_gamma   90.00
#
_symmetry.space_group_name_H-M   'P 1'
#
loop_
_entity.id
_entity.type
_entity.pdbx_description
1 polymer ?
#
loop_
_entity_poly.entity_id
_entity_poly.type
_entity_poly.pdbx_seq_one_letter_code
_entity_poly.pdbx_strand_id
1 'polypeptide(L)'
;MHFFLKMIPPTKTYQEHRIGKTKNGRVYVYEDRDLKEIRTRYRDALAPFAPDEPLQGPLRLVVKWLFPKGRHKDGEYKETKPDTDNLNKMLKDEMTRAGFWKDDAQVASEIIEKFWAEVTGIYVEIIQLGGDDDG
;
A
#
# COMPACT_ATOMS: atom_id res chain seq x y z
N MET A 1 3.84 -14.10 7.69
CA MET A 1 2.44 -13.75 7.37
C MET A 1 2.35 -13.25 5.93
N HIS A 2 1.45 -13.80 5.16
CA HIS A 2 1.22 -13.31 3.79
C HIS A 2 -0.26 -13.42 3.45
N PHE A 3 -0.70 -12.58 2.54
CA PHE A 3 -2.09 -12.57 2.09
C PHE A 3 -2.20 -11.85 0.74
N PHE A 4 -3.36 -11.97 0.13
CA PHE A 4 -3.64 -11.36 -1.16
C PHE A 4 -4.90 -10.50 -1.07
N LEU A 5 -4.78 -9.25 -1.48
CA LEU A 5 -5.93 -8.34 -1.53
C LEU A 5 -6.54 -8.39 -2.93
N LYS A 6 -7.78 -8.85 -3.01
CA LYS A 6 -8.50 -8.94 -4.28
C LYS A 6 -9.08 -7.59 -4.62
N MET A 7 -8.29 -6.75 -5.23
CA MET A 7 -8.73 -5.43 -5.69
C MET A 7 -7.82 -4.97 -6.80
N ILE A 8 -8.32 -4.07 -7.64
CA ILE A 8 -7.47 -3.45 -8.64
C ILE A 8 -6.59 -2.43 -7.92
N PRO A 9 -5.25 -2.53 -8.06
CA PRO A 9 -4.38 -1.55 -7.41
C PRO A 9 -4.73 -0.13 -7.86
N PRO A 10 -4.64 0.84 -6.96
CA PRO A 10 -5.00 2.21 -7.30
C PRO A 10 -4.00 2.84 -8.27
N THR A 11 -4.49 3.75 -9.09
CA THR A 11 -3.64 4.54 -9.97
C THR A 11 -3.43 5.95 -9.42
N LYS A 12 -4.21 6.34 -8.42
CA LYS A 12 -4.04 7.61 -7.72
C LYS A 12 -3.35 7.41 -6.38
N THR A 13 -2.48 8.33 -6.02
CA THR A 13 -1.69 8.26 -4.80
C THR A 13 -1.64 9.63 -4.12
N TYR A 14 -0.91 9.72 -3.02
CA TYR A 14 -0.79 10.96 -2.26
C TYR A 14 -0.26 12.13 -3.07
N GLN A 15 0.50 11.88 -4.13
CA GLN A 15 1.01 12.97 -4.97
C GLN A 15 -0.08 13.63 -5.80
N GLU A 16 -1.26 13.04 -5.83
CA GLU A 16 -2.38 13.58 -6.58
C GLU A 16 -3.34 14.42 -5.72
N HIS A 17 -2.84 14.91 -4.60
CA HIS A 17 -3.59 15.85 -3.78
C HIS A 17 -3.89 17.10 -4.56
N ARG A 18 -5.12 17.59 -4.45
CA ARG A 18 -5.53 18.82 -5.09
C ARG A 18 -5.10 20.02 -4.26
N ILE A 19 -4.76 21.10 -4.95
CA ILE A 19 -4.41 22.36 -4.33
C ILE A 19 -5.46 23.37 -4.78
N GLY A 20 -6.13 24.00 -3.81
CA GLY A 20 -7.11 25.02 -4.08
C GLY A 20 -6.66 26.38 -3.57
N LYS A 21 -7.36 27.42 -3.99
CA LYS A 21 -7.13 28.78 -3.51
C LYS A 21 -8.45 29.38 -3.04
N THR A 22 -8.40 30.07 -1.91
CA THR A 22 -9.54 30.84 -1.43
C THR A 22 -9.63 32.18 -2.20
N LYS A 23 -10.74 32.90 -2.02
CA LYS A 23 -10.92 34.21 -2.62
C LYS A 23 -9.82 35.20 -2.20
N ASN A 24 -9.22 34.99 -1.03
CA ASN A 24 -8.17 35.85 -0.51
C ASN A 24 -6.77 35.41 -0.97
N GLY A 25 -6.69 34.49 -1.90
CA GLY A 25 -5.42 33.99 -2.42
C GLY A 25 -4.70 32.98 -1.56
N ARG A 26 -5.30 32.53 -0.47
CA ARG A 26 -4.69 31.49 0.37
C ARG A 26 -4.71 30.16 -0.36
N VAL A 27 -3.60 29.45 -0.28
CA VAL A 27 -3.48 28.11 -0.88
C VAL A 27 -3.81 27.10 0.20
N TYR A 28 -4.61 26.11 -0.15
CA TYR A 28 -4.91 24.99 0.75
C TYR A 28 -4.78 23.67 -0.02
N VAL A 29 -4.44 22.59 0.71
CA VAL A 29 -4.35 21.25 0.15
C VAL A 29 -5.47 20.42 0.77
N TYR A 30 -6.19 19.71 -0.08
CA TYR A 30 -7.26 18.83 0.39
C TYR A 30 -7.17 17.49 -0.30
N GLU A 31 -7.70 16.47 0.38
CA GLU A 31 -7.68 15.12 -0.14
C GLU A 31 -8.72 14.94 -1.24
N ASP A 32 -8.31 14.31 -2.33
CA ASP A 32 -9.20 13.94 -3.42
C ASP A 32 -10.23 12.91 -2.91
N ARG A 33 -11.48 13.00 -3.40
CA ARG A 33 -12.53 12.04 -3.06
C ARG A 33 -12.12 10.63 -3.40
N ASP A 34 -11.45 10.44 -4.55
CA ASP A 34 -10.99 9.12 -4.98
C ASP A 34 -10.00 8.52 -4.01
N LEU A 35 -9.15 9.34 -3.38
CA LEU A 35 -8.21 8.86 -2.38
C LEU A 35 -8.92 8.34 -1.14
N LYS A 36 -10.01 9.01 -0.74
CA LYS A 36 -10.81 8.56 0.39
C LYS A 36 -11.46 7.20 0.10
N GLU A 37 -11.96 7.03 -1.11
CA GLU A 37 -12.54 5.75 -1.52
C GLU A 37 -11.48 4.64 -1.54
N ILE A 38 -10.29 4.93 -2.03
CA ILE A 38 -9.19 3.97 -2.04
C ILE A 38 -8.83 3.55 -0.62
N ARG A 39 -8.75 4.51 0.31
CA ARG A 39 -8.47 4.19 1.70
C ARG A 39 -9.53 3.29 2.32
N THR A 40 -10.80 3.56 2.01
CA THR A 40 -11.89 2.72 2.48
C THR A 40 -11.77 1.31 1.94
N ARG A 41 -11.43 1.16 0.65
CA ARG A 41 -11.20 -0.16 0.06
C ARG A 41 -10.07 -0.90 0.75
N TYR A 42 -8.96 -0.21 1.04
CA TYR A 42 -7.85 -0.82 1.77
C TYR A 42 -8.30 -1.28 3.15
N ARG A 43 -9.02 -0.41 3.86
CA ARG A 43 -9.49 -0.76 5.20
C ARG A 43 -10.32 -2.02 5.18
N ASP A 44 -11.28 -2.10 4.25
CA ASP A 44 -12.17 -3.24 4.15
C ASP A 44 -11.41 -4.50 3.72
N ALA A 45 -10.49 -4.37 2.77
CA ALA A 45 -9.73 -5.51 2.27
C ALA A 45 -8.73 -6.05 3.29
N LEU A 46 -8.13 -5.15 4.09
CA LEU A 46 -7.12 -5.51 5.08
C LEU A 46 -7.72 -6.12 6.35
N ALA A 47 -8.93 -5.71 6.71
CA ALA A 47 -9.53 -6.09 7.99
C ALA A 47 -9.51 -7.60 8.28
N PRO A 48 -9.84 -8.49 7.32
CA PRO A 48 -9.82 -9.93 7.60
C PRO A 48 -8.44 -10.49 7.91
N PHE A 49 -7.38 -9.79 7.54
CA PHE A 49 -6.01 -10.28 7.67
C PHE A 49 -5.22 -9.65 8.81
N ALA A 50 -5.80 -8.64 9.46
CA ALA A 50 -5.11 -7.96 10.55
C ALA A 50 -4.84 -8.94 11.70
N PRO A 51 -3.63 -8.91 12.28
CA PRO A 51 -3.32 -9.80 13.41
C PRO A 51 -4.07 -9.36 14.66
N ASP A 52 -4.26 -10.29 15.60
CA ASP A 52 -4.93 -9.98 16.87
C ASP A 52 -4.19 -8.93 17.66
N GLU A 53 -2.85 -8.97 17.59
CA GLU A 53 -2.00 -7.97 18.23
C GLU A 53 -0.98 -7.45 17.22
N PRO A 54 -0.60 -6.17 17.31
CA PRO A 54 0.38 -5.61 16.38
C PRO A 54 1.70 -6.38 16.41
N LEU A 55 2.28 -6.60 15.23
CA LEU A 55 3.57 -7.25 15.12
C LEU A 55 4.65 -6.39 15.75
N GLN A 56 5.61 -7.03 16.41
CA GLN A 56 6.65 -6.36 17.16
C GLN A 56 7.99 -6.36 16.41
N GLY A 57 8.81 -5.35 16.72
CA GLY A 57 10.18 -5.28 16.22
C GLY A 57 10.27 -4.86 14.76
N PRO A 58 11.48 -4.95 14.18
CA PRO A 58 11.70 -4.56 12.79
C PRO A 58 11.08 -5.57 11.82
N LEU A 59 10.51 -5.05 10.75
CA LEU A 59 9.75 -5.83 9.79
C LEU A 59 10.29 -5.63 8.38
N ARG A 60 10.17 -6.66 7.55
CA ARG A 60 10.32 -6.54 6.10
C ARG A 60 8.95 -6.66 5.47
N LEU A 61 8.64 -5.71 4.62
CA LEU A 61 7.39 -5.71 3.88
C LEU A 61 7.68 -6.01 2.42
N VAL A 62 7.05 -7.05 1.88
CA VAL A 62 7.14 -7.39 0.47
C VAL A 62 5.76 -7.15 -0.15
N VAL A 63 5.71 -6.31 -1.17
CA VAL A 63 4.45 -6.00 -1.83
C VAL A 63 4.60 -6.15 -3.33
N LYS A 64 3.70 -6.91 -3.94
CA LYS A 64 3.65 -7.06 -5.38
C LYS A 64 2.33 -6.49 -5.87
N TRP A 65 2.41 -5.44 -6.67
CA TRP A 65 1.26 -4.72 -7.20
C TRP A 65 0.93 -5.28 -8.57
N LEU A 66 -0.20 -5.97 -8.69
CA LEU A 66 -0.60 -6.63 -9.93
C LEU A 66 -1.70 -5.83 -10.62
N PHE A 67 -1.31 -5.08 -11.64
CA PHE A 67 -2.22 -4.24 -12.41
C PHE A 67 -2.80 -5.00 -13.60
N PRO A 68 -4.02 -4.66 -14.04
CA PRO A 68 -4.62 -5.29 -15.22
C PRO A 68 -3.69 -5.17 -16.42
N LYS A 69 -3.36 -6.30 -17.03
CA LYS A 69 -2.29 -6.34 -18.04
C LYS A 69 -2.61 -5.62 -19.35
N GLY A 70 -3.89 -5.49 -19.71
CA GLY A 70 -4.22 -4.90 -21.01
C GLY A 70 -3.54 -5.65 -22.15
N ARG A 71 -2.68 -4.93 -22.89
CA ARG A 71 -1.93 -5.51 -24.01
C ARG A 71 -0.56 -6.05 -23.61
N HIS A 72 -0.19 -5.90 -22.36
CA HIS A 72 1.08 -6.41 -21.86
C HIS A 72 1.01 -7.90 -21.60
N LYS A 73 2.16 -8.53 -21.43
CA LYS A 73 2.22 -9.94 -21.08
C LYS A 73 2.03 -10.10 -19.58
N ASP A 74 1.37 -11.19 -19.19
CA ASP A 74 1.20 -11.54 -17.80
C ASP A 74 2.58 -11.72 -17.14
N GLY A 75 2.81 -10.99 -16.06
CA GLY A 75 4.06 -11.03 -15.32
C GLY A 75 5.13 -10.06 -15.80
N GLU A 76 4.83 -9.26 -16.80
CA GLU A 76 5.75 -8.23 -17.27
C GLU A 76 5.85 -7.11 -16.23
N TYR A 77 7.05 -6.60 -15.97
CA TYR A 77 7.22 -5.49 -15.04
C TYR A 77 6.56 -4.23 -15.60
N LYS A 78 5.84 -3.52 -14.72
CA LYS A 78 5.19 -2.26 -15.08
C LYS A 78 6.14 -1.10 -14.76
N GLU A 79 6.56 -0.40 -15.80
CA GLU A 79 7.51 0.72 -15.66
C GLU A 79 6.85 2.10 -15.70
N THR A 80 5.52 2.14 -15.70
CA THR A 80 4.77 3.40 -15.74
C THR A 80 4.19 3.73 -14.36
N LYS A 81 3.69 4.94 -14.21
CA LYS A 81 3.04 5.36 -12.95
C LYS A 81 1.92 4.41 -12.54
N PRO A 82 1.60 4.34 -11.24
CA PRO A 82 2.15 5.15 -10.15
C PRO A 82 3.50 4.62 -9.65
N ASP A 83 4.24 5.49 -8.95
CA ASP A 83 5.55 5.15 -8.40
C ASP A 83 5.41 4.19 -7.20
N THR A 84 6.41 3.32 -7.05
CA THR A 84 6.38 2.30 -5.99
C THR A 84 6.29 2.89 -4.59
N ASP A 85 7.04 3.96 -4.32
CA ASP A 85 7.04 4.58 -3.00
C ASP A 85 5.67 5.19 -2.67
N ASN A 86 5.01 5.81 -3.64
CA ASN A 86 3.69 6.40 -3.43
C ASN A 86 2.62 5.33 -3.19
N LEU A 87 2.70 4.22 -3.92
CA LEU A 87 1.80 3.10 -3.71
C LEU A 87 1.94 2.54 -2.30
N ASN A 88 3.17 2.26 -1.89
CA ASN A 88 3.41 1.65 -0.60
C ASN A 88 3.13 2.58 0.58
N LYS A 89 3.30 3.88 0.39
CA LYS A 89 3.02 4.82 1.46
C LYS A 89 1.56 4.74 1.91
N MET A 90 0.63 4.77 0.97
CA MET A 90 -0.79 4.68 1.31
C MET A 90 -1.14 3.33 1.92
N LEU A 91 -0.60 2.25 1.37
CA LEU A 91 -0.85 0.92 1.92
C LEU A 91 -0.34 0.81 3.35
N LYS A 92 0.89 1.27 3.62
CA LYS A 92 1.46 1.22 4.97
C LYS A 92 0.64 2.03 5.95
N ASP A 93 0.15 3.20 5.55
CA ASP A 93 -0.70 4.03 6.40
C ASP A 93 -1.96 3.25 6.82
N GLU A 94 -2.60 2.58 5.89
CA GLU A 94 -3.80 1.83 6.20
C GLU A 94 -3.50 0.55 6.99
N MET A 95 -2.36 -0.08 6.75
CA MET A 95 -1.94 -1.22 7.56
C MET A 95 -1.65 -0.81 9.00
N THR A 96 -1.07 0.36 9.20
CA THR A 96 -0.86 0.91 10.54
C THR A 96 -2.21 1.12 11.24
N ARG A 97 -3.16 1.72 10.55
CA ARG A 97 -4.51 1.94 11.11
C ARG A 97 -5.24 0.64 11.42
N ALA A 98 -4.99 -0.38 10.62
CA ALA A 98 -5.62 -1.69 10.80
C ALA A 98 -4.98 -2.50 11.93
N GLY A 99 -3.86 -2.04 12.47
CA GLY A 99 -3.22 -2.69 13.61
C GLY A 99 -2.21 -3.77 13.24
N PHE A 100 -1.67 -3.76 12.03
CA PHE A 100 -0.62 -4.72 11.66
C PHE A 100 0.67 -4.49 12.45
N TRP A 101 0.95 -3.24 12.77
CA TRP A 101 2.08 -2.80 13.58
C TRP A 101 1.69 -1.49 14.26
N LYS A 102 2.50 -1.04 15.21
CA LYS A 102 2.22 0.21 15.90
C LYS A 102 2.60 1.44 15.08
N ASP A 103 3.73 1.32 14.38
CA ASP A 103 4.31 2.46 13.66
C ASP A 103 4.94 1.93 12.39
N ASP A 104 4.67 2.58 11.25
CA ASP A 104 5.24 2.15 9.98
C ASP A 104 6.77 2.32 9.94
N ALA A 105 7.36 3.05 10.90
CA ALA A 105 8.80 3.10 11.08
C ALA A 105 9.40 1.73 11.40
N GLN A 106 8.59 0.77 11.88
CA GLN A 106 9.05 -0.59 12.11
C GLN A 106 9.40 -1.31 10.81
N VAL A 107 8.87 -0.84 9.67
CA VAL A 107 9.18 -1.41 8.36
C VAL A 107 10.58 -0.93 7.99
N ALA A 108 11.58 -1.75 8.31
CA ALA A 108 12.98 -1.44 8.11
C ALA A 108 13.50 -1.89 6.74
N SER A 109 12.74 -2.73 6.05
CA SER A 109 13.11 -3.28 4.75
C SER A 109 11.85 -3.39 3.89
N GLU A 110 11.93 -2.93 2.64
CA GLU A 110 10.81 -3.02 1.71
C GLU A 110 11.26 -3.59 0.38
N ILE A 111 10.47 -4.50 -0.15
CA ILE A 111 10.61 -4.99 -1.51
C ILE A 111 9.30 -4.68 -2.21
N ILE A 112 9.35 -3.82 -3.20
CA ILE A 112 8.14 -3.33 -3.89
C ILE A 112 8.30 -3.59 -5.37
N GLU A 113 7.37 -4.34 -5.94
CA GLU A 113 7.39 -4.65 -7.36
C GLU A 113 6.03 -4.37 -7.98
N LYS A 114 6.05 -3.93 -9.24
CA LYS A 114 4.83 -3.66 -10.01
C LYS A 114 4.83 -4.52 -11.26
N PHE A 115 3.71 -5.17 -11.50
CA PHE A 115 3.54 -6.07 -12.65
C PHE A 115 2.25 -5.80 -13.40
N TRP A 116 2.27 -6.10 -14.69
CA TRP A 116 1.07 -6.30 -15.48
C TRP A 116 0.65 -7.75 -15.30
N ALA A 117 -0.62 -8.00 -15.00
CA ALA A 117 -1.03 -9.36 -14.66
C ALA A 117 -2.47 -9.67 -15.10
N GLU A 118 -2.72 -10.94 -15.37
CA GLU A 118 -4.10 -11.40 -15.62
C GLU A 118 -4.90 -11.39 -14.32
N VAL A 119 -4.29 -11.88 -13.24
CA VAL A 119 -4.93 -11.85 -11.91
C VAL A 119 -4.49 -10.56 -11.23
N THR A 120 -5.43 -9.64 -11.07
CA THR A 120 -5.16 -8.34 -10.46
C THR A 120 -5.30 -8.43 -8.96
N GLY A 121 -4.47 -7.67 -8.26
CA GLY A 121 -4.52 -7.61 -6.81
C GLY A 121 -3.23 -7.11 -6.22
N ILE A 122 -3.11 -7.27 -4.92
CA ILE A 122 -1.93 -6.86 -4.17
C ILE A 122 -1.49 -8.02 -3.30
N TYR A 123 -0.32 -8.57 -3.60
CA TYR A 123 0.28 -9.60 -2.75
C TYR A 123 1.09 -8.90 -1.66
N VAL A 124 0.85 -9.28 -0.40
CA VAL A 124 1.52 -8.68 0.75
C VAL A 124 2.13 -9.77 1.59
N GLU A 125 3.39 -9.57 1.96
CA GLU A 125 4.08 -10.47 2.88
C GLU A 125 4.81 -9.65 3.93
N ILE A 126 4.71 -10.06 5.20
CA ILE A 126 5.38 -9.38 6.31
C ILE A 126 6.28 -10.40 6.99
N ILE A 127 7.56 -10.06 7.12
CA ILE A 127 8.56 -10.92 7.74
C ILE A 127 9.14 -10.20 8.96
N GLN A 128 9.09 -10.85 10.11
CA GLN A 128 9.71 -10.31 11.34
C GLN A 128 11.22 -10.56 11.29
N LEU A 129 12.00 -9.50 11.40
CA LEU A 129 13.45 -9.56 11.23
C LEU A 129 14.24 -9.69 12.53
N GLY A 130 13.73 -9.09 13.60
CA GLY A 130 14.44 -9.04 14.87
C GLY A 130 13.90 -10.01 15.88
N GLY A 131 13.89 -11.20 15.58
CA GLY A 131 13.40 -12.15 16.55
C GLY A 131 14.52 -12.61 17.43
N ASP A 132 14.24 -13.06 18.60
CA ASP A 132 15.12 -13.73 19.34
C ASP A 132 15.34 -15.03 18.99
N ASP A 133 15.33 -15.20 18.59
CA ASP A 133 15.46 -16.28 18.40
C ASP A 133 15.93 -17.06 19.11
N ASP A 134 15.89 -17.12 19.31
CA ASP A 134 16.28 -17.66 19.80
C ASP A 134 16.39 -18.21 19.89
N GLY A 135 16.36 -18.29 19.55
CA GLY A 135 16.36 -18.93 19.70
C GLY A 135 16.09 -19.34 19.71
#